data_bbd529c33d1971b31baec3c0ae36ce22
#
_entry.id   bbd529c33d1971b31baec3c0ae36ce22
#
_cell.length_a   1.000
_cell.length_b   1.000
_cell.length_c   1.000
_cell.angle_alpha   90.00
_cell.angle_beta   90.00
_cell.angle_gamma   90.00
#
_symmetry.space_group_name_H-M   'P 1'
#
loop_
_entity.id
_entity.type
_entity.pdbx_description
1 polymer ?
#
loop_
_entity_poly.entity_id
_entity_poly.type
_entity_poly.pdbx_seq_one_letter_code
_entity_poly.pdbx_strand_id
1 'polypeptide(L)'
;MNIPAVLCSSEILHPRVWQAAREVLRCSLLDYYGQAERVAFAYATAQGEYRFLPGYAHVEFEPAGMEGAYKLYEIVGTPLWNRSMALIRYRTGDLIRVPAAWGESELEELSFGLRTFTGVLGRDSDILITPEGVKVTGISHFQRDVANIVRIQVIQESASRVAILVLPMEEYTDRDRDRLMHNAREKLPRNMHVEIRSVTALERTARGKTPFVIHRPPVKELLNNTRAHGNIA
;
A
#
# COMPACT_ATOMS: atom_id res chain seq x y z
N MET A 1 7.42 -33.65 -3.06
CA MET A 1 6.55 -32.99 -4.07
C MET A 1 7.42 -32.00 -4.83
N ASN A 2 7.47 -32.08 -6.15
CA ASN A 2 8.26 -31.14 -6.95
C ASN A 2 7.31 -30.04 -7.50
N ILE A 3 7.45 -28.81 -6.99
CA ILE A 3 6.66 -27.66 -7.42
C ILE A 3 7.55 -26.83 -8.35
N PRO A 4 7.28 -26.78 -9.65
CA PRO A 4 8.16 -26.09 -10.59
C PRO A 4 8.12 -24.54 -10.45
N ALA A 5 6.95 -24.00 -10.12
CA ALA A 5 6.75 -22.56 -9.93
C ALA A 5 5.56 -22.27 -9.02
N VAL A 6 5.59 -21.12 -8.35
CA VAL A 6 4.49 -20.57 -7.56
C VAL A 6 4.13 -19.20 -8.11
N LEU A 7 2.84 -19.00 -8.35
CA LEU A 7 2.26 -17.72 -8.76
C LEU A 7 1.59 -17.07 -7.56
N CYS A 8 1.97 -15.83 -7.25
CA CYS A 8 1.39 -15.02 -6.18
C CYS A 8 0.68 -13.81 -6.79
N SER A 9 -0.42 -13.37 -6.15
CA SER A 9 -1.17 -12.19 -6.58
C SER A 9 -2.09 -11.67 -5.49
N SER A 10 -2.74 -10.55 -5.74
CA SER A 10 -3.84 -9.94 -4.96
C SER A 10 -3.43 -9.23 -3.68
N GLU A 11 -2.30 -9.57 -3.09
CA GLU A 11 -1.76 -8.92 -1.90
C GLU A 11 -0.28 -8.59 -2.10
N ILE A 12 0.22 -7.61 -1.34
CA ILE A 12 1.64 -7.23 -1.41
C ILE A 12 2.49 -8.37 -0.85
N LEU A 13 3.30 -8.98 -1.71
CA LEU A 13 4.15 -10.09 -1.30
C LEU A 13 5.35 -9.59 -0.47
N HIS A 14 5.31 -9.89 0.83
CA HIS A 14 6.33 -9.43 1.76
C HIS A 14 7.70 -10.09 1.50
N PRO A 15 8.83 -9.38 1.65
CA PRO A 15 10.18 -9.92 1.45
C PRO A 15 10.47 -11.25 2.15
N ARG A 16 10.01 -11.42 3.39
CA ARG A 16 10.18 -12.69 4.14
C ARG A 16 9.40 -13.85 3.52
N VAL A 17 8.25 -13.57 2.91
CA VAL A 17 7.45 -14.60 2.21
C VAL A 17 8.16 -15.02 0.94
N TRP A 18 8.76 -14.07 0.20
CA TRP A 18 9.64 -14.38 -0.93
C TRP A 18 10.77 -15.31 -0.54
N GLN A 19 11.49 -14.97 0.55
CA GLN A 19 12.61 -15.75 1.05
C GLN A 19 12.15 -17.15 1.50
N ALA A 20 11.13 -17.23 2.37
CA ALA A 20 10.60 -18.48 2.89
C ALA A 20 10.10 -19.42 1.76
N ALA A 21 9.38 -18.87 0.78
CA ALA A 21 8.90 -19.65 -0.37
C ALA A 21 10.06 -20.22 -1.19
N ARG A 22 11.10 -19.45 -1.45
CA ARG A 22 12.29 -19.93 -2.18
C ARG A 22 13.08 -20.98 -1.40
N GLU A 23 13.24 -20.80 -0.08
CA GLU A 23 13.98 -21.73 0.77
C GLU A 23 13.23 -23.06 0.97
N VAL A 24 11.93 -22.98 1.22
CA VAL A 24 11.08 -24.16 1.54
C VAL A 24 10.65 -24.89 0.27
N LEU A 25 10.13 -24.15 -0.72
CA LEU A 25 9.56 -24.75 -1.93
C LEU A 25 10.63 -25.02 -3.00
N ARG A 26 11.76 -24.30 -2.95
CA ARG A 26 12.88 -24.43 -3.89
C ARG A 26 12.44 -24.32 -5.36
N CYS A 27 11.49 -23.45 -5.64
CA CYS A 27 10.90 -23.28 -6.96
C CYS A 27 11.00 -21.82 -7.42
N SER A 28 10.69 -21.59 -8.69
CA SER A 28 10.53 -20.24 -9.22
C SER A 28 9.30 -19.59 -8.61
N LEU A 29 9.46 -18.35 -8.13
CA LEU A 29 8.36 -17.55 -7.64
C LEU A 29 8.10 -16.41 -8.63
N LEU A 30 6.84 -16.25 -9.01
CA LEU A 30 6.37 -15.14 -9.81
C LEU A 30 5.24 -14.44 -9.04
N ASP A 31 5.44 -13.18 -8.77
CA ASP A 31 4.41 -12.33 -8.20
C ASP A 31 3.88 -11.38 -9.25
N TYR A 32 2.58 -11.06 -9.21
CA TYR A 32 2.03 -10.09 -10.14
C TYR A 32 1.02 -9.16 -9.49
N TYR A 33 1.04 -7.94 -9.97
CA TYR A 33 0.07 -6.90 -9.73
C TYR A 33 -0.90 -6.80 -10.91
N GLY A 34 -2.17 -6.68 -10.62
CA GLY A 34 -3.22 -6.46 -11.62
C GLY A 34 -4.59 -6.31 -10.96
N GLN A 35 -5.55 -5.89 -11.76
CA GLN A 35 -6.95 -5.70 -11.33
C GLN A 35 -7.89 -6.48 -12.26
N ALA A 36 -9.12 -6.73 -11.77
CA ALA A 36 -10.18 -7.35 -12.56
C ALA A 36 -10.56 -6.51 -13.78
N GLU A 37 -10.42 -5.19 -13.69
CA GLU A 37 -10.64 -4.21 -14.75
C GLU A 37 -9.60 -4.31 -15.87
N ARG A 38 -8.46 -4.96 -15.64
CA ARG A 38 -7.34 -5.18 -16.59
C ARG A 38 -6.72 -3.89 -17.12
N VAL A 39 -6.67 -2.85 -16.32
CA VAL A 39 -6.16 -1.53 -16.71
C VAL A 39 -4.65 -1.39 -16.52
N ALA A 40 -4.03 -2.28 -15.74
CA ALA A 40 -2.58 -2.39 -15.60
C ALA A 40 -2.20 -3.82 -15.20
N PHE A 41 -1.01 -4.25 -15.60
CA PHE A 41 -0.44 -5.53 -15.19
C PHE A 41 1.07 -5.39 -15.06
N ALA A 42 1.61 -5.76 -13.91
CA ALA A 42 3.04 -5.85 -13.69
C ALA A 42 3.39 -7.17 -13.01
N TYR A 43 4.60 -7.66 -13.25
CA TYR A 43 5.07 -8.92 -12.69
C TYR A 43 6.52 -8.80 -12.20
N ALA A 44 6.88 -9.65 -11.24
CA ALA A 44 8.21 -9.78 -10.71
C ALA A 44 8.61 -11.26 -10.60
N THR A 45 9.82 -11.57 -11.01
CA THR A 45 10.48 -12.88 -10.80
C THR A 45 11.58 -12.80 -9.74
N ALA A 46 11.92 -11.58 -9.32
CA ALA A 46 12.79 -11.27 -8.21
C ALA A 46 12.13 -10.21 -7.32
N GLN A 47 12.44 -10.27 -6.03
CA GLN A 47 11.88 -9.35 -5.04
C GLN A 47 12.19 -7.89 -5.38
N GLY A 48 11.14 -7.06 -5.46
CA GLY A 48 11.28 -5.63 -5.71
C GLY A 48 11.66 -5.25 -7.15
N GLU A 49 11.51 -6.17 -8.10
CA GLU A 49 11.82 -5.96 -9.52
C GLU A 49 10.57 -6.16 -10.39
N TYR A 50 9.52 -5.38 -10.10
CA TYR A 50 8.30 -5.41 -10.91
C TYR A 50 8.49 -4.68 -12.22
N ARG A 51 7.94 -5.26 -13.30
CA ARG A 51 7.89 -4.68 -14.64
C ARG A 51 6.46 -4.66 -15.15
N PHE A 52 6.03 -3.54 -15.71
CA PHE A 52 4.77 -3.53 -16.46
C PHE A 52 4.90 -4.41 -17.72
N LEU A 53 3.80 -5.10 -18.04
CA LEU A 53 3.75 -5.95 -19.25
C LEU A 53 3.47 -5.07 -20.48
N PRO A 54 4.44 -4.94 -21.41
CA PRO A 54 4.25 -4.16 -22.62
C PRO A 54 3.04 -4.65 -23.42
N GLY A 55 2.25 -3.73 -23.96
CA GLY A 55 1.09 -4.07 -24.79
C GLY A 55 -0.12 -4.61 -24.05
N TYR A 56 -0.08 -4.71 -22.70
CA TYR A 56 -1.25 -5.09 -21.91
C TYR A 56 -2.21 -3.91 -21.71
N ALA A 57 -1.66 -2.77 -21.38
CA ALA A 57 -2.38 -1.50 -21.16
C ALA A 57 -1.45 -0.34 -21.47
N HIS A 58 -2.01 0.83 -21.76
CA HIS A 58 -1.28 2.08 -21.68
C HIS A 58 -1.27 2.54 -20.21
N VAL A 59 -0.09 2.59 -19.62
CA VAL A 59 0.10 2.95 -18.20
C VAL A 59 0.66 4.36 -18.13
N GLU A 60 0.04 5.17 -17.27
CA GLU A 60 0.44 6.54 -16.95
C GLU A 60 0.64 6.68 -15.44
N PHE A 61 1.36 7.70 -15.01
CA PHE A 61 1.69 7.96 -13.62
C PHE A 61 1.26 9.36 -13.22
N GLU A 62 0.20 9.47 -12.37
CA GLU A 62 -0.26 10.74 -11.83
C GLU A 62 0.49 11.06 -10.52
N PRO A 63 1.08 12.26 -10.37
CA PRO A 63 1.77 12.63 -9.15
C PRO A 63 0.87 12.55 -7.92
N ALA A 64 1.31 11.86 -6.87
CA ALA A 64 0.56 11.64 -5.63
C ALA A 64 1.27 12.17 -4.38
N GLY A 65 2.45 12.76 -4.51
CA GLY A 65 3.21 13.37 -3.41
C GLY A 65 4.63 12.86 -3.28
N MET A 66 5.18 12.99 -2.07
CA MET A 66 6.55 12.61 -1.73
C MET A 66 6.54 11.73 -0.48
N GLU A 67 7.48 10.78 -0.41
CA GLU A 67 7.80 9.96 0.77
C GLU A 67 9.33 9.90 0.91
N GLY A 68 9.88 10.79 1.74
CA GLY A 68 11.34 10.90 1.88
C GLY A 68 12.04 11.22 0.56
N ALA A 69 12.96 10.36 0.14
CA ALA A 69 13.73 10.48 -1.12
C ALA A 69 12.99 9.95 -2.36
N TYR A 70 11.69 9.68 -2.25
CA TYR A 70 10.89 9.09 -3.31
C TYR A 70 9.73 9.98 -3.72
N LYS A 71 9.43 10.00 -5.02
CA LYS A 71 8.14 10.50 -5.55
C LYS A 71 7.11 9.39 -5.49
N LEU A 72 5.89 9.73 -5.10
CA LEU A 72 4.73 8.85 -5.17
C LEU A 72 3.91 9.14 -6.41
N TYR A 73 3.48 8.09 -7.08
CA TYR A 73 2.61 8.17 -8.24
C TYR A 73 1.44 7.21 -8.11
N GLU A 74 0.26 7.64 -8.51
CA GLU A 74 -0.89 6.77 -8.73
C GLU A 74 -0.80 6.14 -10.11
N ILE A 75 -1.05 4.84 -10.21
CA ILE A 75 -1.15 4.13 -11.48
C ILE A 75 -2.47 4.49 -12.14
N VAL A 76 -2.39 4.99 -13.35
CA VAL A 76 -3.54 5.23 -14.25
C VAL A 76 -3.39 4.34 -15.46
N GLY A 77 -4.46 3.65 -15.86
CA GLY A 77 -4.36 2.69 -16.95
C GLY A 77 -5.49 2.78 -17.95
N THR A 78 -5.15 2.53 -19.22
CA THR A 78 -6.10 2.34 -20.30
C THR A 78 -5.89 0.95 -20.88
N PRO A 79 -6.85 -0.01 -20.70
CA PRO A 79 -6.69 -1.37 -21.14
C PRO A 79 -6.72 -1.49 -22.66
N LEU A 80 -5.85 -2.30 -23.22
CA LEU A 80 -5.83 -2.59 -24.67
C LEU A 80 -6.65 -3.84 -25.03
N TRP A 81 -6.89 -4.71 -24.06
CA TRP A 81 -7.54 -6.01 -24.27
C TRP A 81 -8.96 -6.11 -23.70
N ASN A 82 -9.37 -5.19 -22.83
CA ASN A 82 -10.73 -5.22 -22.24
C ASN A 82 -11.74 -4.55 -23.17
N ARG A 83 -12.30 -5.33 -24.09
CA ARG A 83 -13.31 -4.86 -25.05
C ARG A 83 -14.70 -4.68 -24.47
N SER A 84 -14.97 -5.30 -23.30
CA SER A 84 -16.27 -5.25 -22.64
C SER A 84 -16.46 -4.00 -21.78
N MET A 85 -15.35 -3.36 -21.38
CA MET A 85 -15.35 -2.17 -20.52
C MET A 85 -14.29 -1.19 -21.03
N ALA A 86 -14.73 -0.13 -21.68
CA ALA A 86 -13.87 0.91 -22.22
C ALA A 86 -13.45 1.89 -21.11
N LEU A 87 -12.44 1.50 -20.32
CA LEU A 87 -11.89 2.30 -19.23
C LEU A 87 -10.72 3.14 -19.78
N ILE A 88 -10.98 4.38 -20.16
CA ILE A 88 -9.92 5.29 -20.62
C ILE A 88 -9.40 6.07 -19.43
N ARG A 89 -8.05 6.05 -19.20
CA ARG A 89 -7.37 6.71 -18.09
C ARG A 89 -8.02 6.41 -16.73
N TYR A 90 -8.26 5.12 -16.48
CA TYR A 90 -8.85 4.66 -15.22
C TYR A 90 -7.84 4.82 -14.08
N ARG A 91 -8.22 5.57 -13.06
CA ARG A 91 -7.46 5.75 -11.84
C ARG A 91 -7.63 4.54 -10.93
N THR A 92 -6.54 3.79 -10.71
CA THR A 92 -6.59 2.56 -9.90
C THR A 92 -6.71 2.82 -8.41
N GLY A 93 -6.24 3.99 -7.96
CA GLY A 93 -6.02 4.31 -6.55
C GLY A 93 -4.76 3.63 -5.98
N ASP A 94 -4.04 2.85 -6.77
CA ASP A 94 -2.85 2.12 -6.33
C ASP A 94 -1.60 2.98 -6.52
N LEU A 95 -0.78 3.08 -5.46
CA LEU A 95 0.42 3.91 -5.44
C LEU A 95 1.69 3.09 -5.68
N ILE A 96 2.60 3.68 -6.43
CA ILE A 96 4.00 3.25 -6.52
C ILE A 96 4.93 4.36 -6.02
N ARG A 97 6.16 3.99 -5.67
CA ARG A 97 7.22 4.95 -5.41
C ARG A 97 8.38 4.75 -6.38
N VAL A 98 8.96 5.86 -6.79
CA VAL A 98 10.16 5.90 -7.63
C VAL A 98 11.17 6.88 -7.04
N PRO A 99 12.49 6.72 -7.30
CA PRO A 99 13.49 7.69 -6.85
C PRO A 99 13.12 9.12 -7.25
N ALA A 100 13.33 10.09 -6.35
CA ALA A 100 13.02 11.51 -6.63
C ALA A 100 13.79 12.09 -7.82
N ALA A 101 14.95 11.49 -8.14
CA ALA A 101 15.78 11.87 -9.28
C ALA A 101 15.18 11.49 -10.65
N TRP A 102 14.17 10.60 -10.69
CA TRP A 102 13.55 10.20 -11.95
C TRP A 102 12.74 11.35 -12.55
N GLY A 103 12.90 11.55 -13.85
CA GLY A 103 12.13 12.48 -14.68
C GLY A 103 11.12 11.76 -15.57
N GLU A 104 10.66 12.44 -16.61
CA GLU A 104 9.67 11.92 -17.56
C GLU A 104 10.19 10.73 -18.34
N SER A 105 11.47 10.74 -18.75
CA SER A 105 12.08 9.64 -19.51
C SER A 105 12.08 8.33 -18.75
N GLU A 106 12.45 8.35 -17.45
CA GLU A 106 12.45 7.16 -16.62
C GLU A 106 11.02 6.65 -16.34
N LEU A 107 10.05 7.54 -16.24
CA LEU A 107 8.64 7.16 -16.10
C LEU A 107 8.09 6.56 -17.40
N GLU A 108 8.50 7.08 -18.57
CA GLU A 108 8.14 6.49 -19.85
C GLU A 108 8.73 5.09 -19.99
N GLU A 109 10.04 4.92 -19.72
CA GLU A 109 10.68 3.59 -19.69
C GLU A 109 9.98 2.63 -18.76
N LEU A 110 9.54 3.11 -17.57
CA LEU A 110 8.79 2.33 -16.60
C LEU A 110 7.44 1.87 -17.17
N SER A 111 6.70 2.77 -17.83
CA SER A 111 5.38 2.46 -18.41
C SER A 111 5.47 1.38 -19.50
N PHE A 112 6.56 1.36 -20.24
CA PHE A 112 6.85 0.33 -21.25
C PHE A 112 7.52 -0.94 -20.71
N GLY A 113 7.71 -1.04 -19.38
CA GLY A 113 8.35 -2.21 -18.76
C GLY A 113 9.85 -2.34 -19.02
N LEU A 114 10.50 -1.29 -19.53
CA LEU A 114 11.94 -1.25 -19.75
C LEU A 114 12.71 -1.03 -18.44
N ARG A 115 12.03 -0.47 -17.44
CA ARG A 115 12.55 -0.21 -16.10
C ARG A 115 11.74 -0.95 -15.04
N THR A 116 12.35 -1.22 -13.88
CA THR A 116 11.68 -1.87 -12.75
C THR A 116 11.28 -0.86 -11.67
N PHE A 117 10.29 -1.26 -10.85
CA PHE A 117 9.92 -0.59 -9.62
C PHE A 117 9.76 -1.59 -8.48
N THR A 118 9.72 -1.11 -7.25
CA THR A 118 9.75 -1.98 -6.05
C THR A 118 8.44 -2.72 -5.76
N GLY A 119 7.38 -2.45 -6.54
CA GLY A 119 6.03 -2.97 -6.35
C GLY A 119 5.06 -1.89 -5.89
N VAL A 120 3.79 -2.28 -5.78
CA VAL A 120 2.71 -1.40 -5.33
C VAL A 120 2.77 -1.24 -3.82
N LEU A 121 2.55 -0.02 -3.34
CA LEU A 121 2.59 0.31 -1.91
C LEU A 121 1.25 0.11 -1.19
N GLY A 122 0.17 -0.04 -1.96
CA GLY A 122 -1.22 -0.02 -1.52
C GLY A 122 -1.99 1.13 -2.13
N ARG A 123 -3.21 1.34 -1.63
CA ARG A 123 -4.12 2.37 -2.17
C ARG A 123 -3.88 3.74 -1.55
N ASP A 124 -4.10 4.80 -2.32
CA ASP A 124 -4.10 6.19 -1.83
C ASP A 124 -5.16 6.41 -0.72
N SER A 125 -6.23 5.60 -0.69
CA SER A 125 -7.19 5.59 0.41
C SER A 125 -6.65 5.02 1.72
N ASP A 126 -5.58 4.24 1.66
CA ASP A 126 -5.03 3.50 2.81
C ASP A 126 -3.68 4.09 3.26
N ILE A 127 -3.57 5.41 3.22
CA ILE A 127 -2.42 6.18 3.71
C ILE A 127 -2.74 6.84 5.06
N LEU A 128 -1.69 7.25 5.79
CA LEU A 128 -1.81 8.19 6.91
C LEU A 128 -1.03 9.46 6.61
N ILE A 129 -1.43 10.57 7.21
CA ILE A 129 -0.77 11.87 7.05
C ILE A 129 -0.09 12.22 8.37
N THR A 130 1.22 12.45 8.35
CA THR A 130 1.96 12.87 9.55
C THR A 130 1.69 14.35 9.88
N PRO A 131 2.05 14.82 11.10
CA PRO A 131 1.98 16.24 11.44
C PRO A 131 2.75 17.15 10.49
N GLU A 132 3.78 16.63 9.81
CA GLU A 132 4.59 17.35 8.82
C GLU A 132 3.99 17.30 7.40
N GLY A 133 2.83 16.64 7.21
CA GLY A 133 2.17 16.48 5.92
C GLY A 133 2.75 15.37 5.03
N VAL A 134 3.61 14.52 5.59
CA VAL A 134 4.18 13.39 4.84
C VAL A 134 3.14 12.27 4.76
N LYS A 135 2.97 11.71 3.57
CA LYS A 135 2.14 10.52 3.35
C LYS A 135 2.89 9.27 3.81
N VAL A 136 2.28 8.51 4.71
CA VAL A 136 2.77 7.20 5.14
C VAL A 136 1.95 6.12 4.45
N THR A 137 2.63 5.28 3.67
CA THR A 137 2.04 4.18 2.89
C THR A 137 2.30 2.82 3.53
N GLY A 138 1.71 1.76 2.98
CA GLY A 138 1.93 0.39 3.45
C GLY A 138 1.42 0.16 4.88
N ILE A 139 0.29 0.74 5.23
CA ILE A 139 -0.35 0.62 6.54
C ILE A 139 -0.77 -0.83 6.82
N SER A 140 -1.02 -1.63 5.79
CA SER A 140 -1.28 -3.08 5.91
C SER A 140 -0.15 -3.84 6.61
N HIS A 141 1.08 -3.31 6.59
CA HIS A 141 2.20 -3.92 7.31
C HIS A 141 2.09 -3.84 8.83
N PHE A 142 1.18 -3.05 9.39
CA PHE A 142 0.98 -3.02 10.85
C PHE A 142 0.61 -4.40 11.40
N GLN A 143 -0.18 -5.18 10.68
CA GLN A 143 -0.59 -6.53 11.10
C GLN A 143 0.43 -7.63 10.76
N ARG A 144 1.61 -7.27 10.23
CA ARG A 144 2.63 -8.25 9.84
C ARG A 144 3.15 -9.05 11.03
N ASP A 145 3.13 -10.39 10.90
CA ASP A 145 3.57 -11.33 11.94
C ASP A 145 2.84 -11.11 13.30
N VAL A 146 1.65 -10.51 13.29
CA VAL A 146 0.76 -10.44 14.45
C VAL A 146 -0.18 -11.62 14.37
N ALA A 147 -0.17 -12.46 15.41
CA ALA A 147 -1.05 -13.61 15.52
C ALA A 147 -2.41 -13.22 16.15
N ASN A 148 -3.36 -14.14 16.13
CA ASN A 148 -4.60 -14.10 16.90
C ASN A 148 -5.47 -12.85 16.67
N ILE A 149 -5.40 -12.29 15.45
CA ILE A 149 -6.27 -11.21 15.01
C ILE A 149 -7.10 -11.65 13.80
N VAL A 150 -8.39 -11.29 13.80
CA VAL A 150 -9.26 -11.47 12.64
C VAL A 150 -8.97 -10.39 11.61
N ARG A 151 -8.90 -9.14 12.07
CA ARG A 151 -8.68 -7.96 11.22
C ARG A 151 -8.32 -6.74 12.06
N ILE A 152 -7.61 -5.79 11.44
CA ILE A 152 -7.45 -4.45 11.99
C ILE A 152 -8.15 -3.41 11.11
N GLN A 153 -8.41 -2.24 11.70
CA GLN A 153 -8.84 -1.03 11.01
C GLN A 153 -8.11 0.14 11.65
N VAL A 154 -7.58 1.02 10.82
CA VAL A 154 -6.79 2.17 11.29
C VAL A 154 -7.62 3.44 11.13
N ILE A 155 -7.77 4.20 12.21
CA ILE A 155 -8.52 5.46 12.21
C ILE A 155 -7.54 6.60 12.45
N GLN A 156 -7.38 7.47 11.49
CA GLN A 156 -6.67 8.72 11.70
C GLN A 156 -7.64 9.75 12.28
N GLU A 157 -7.52 10.02 13.58
CA GLU A 157 -8.36 10.95 14.32
C GLU A 157 -7.92 12.42 14.14
N SER A 158 -6.62 12.63 13.92
CA SER A 158 -6.00 13.91 13.58
C SER A 158 -4.63 13.68 12.92
N ALA A 159 -3.92 14.73 12.52
CA ALA A 159 -2.56 14.61 12.00
C ALA A 159 -1.59 13.94 13.00
N SER A 160 -1.82 14.11 14.30
CA SER A 160 -0.96 13.59 15.37
C SER A 160 -1.56 12.39 16.14
N ARG A 161 -2.73 11.88 15.74
CA ARG A 161 -3.42 10.83 16.50
C ARG A 161 -4.00 9.75 15.61
N VAL A 162 -3.63 8.51 15.89
CA VAL A 162 -4.07 7.30 15.17
C VAL A 162 -4.58 6.27 16.17
N ALA A 163 -5.77 5.74 15.94
CA ALA A 163 -6.29 4.58 16.65
C ALA A 163 -6.23 3.35 15.72
N ILE A 164 -5.74 2.23 16.24
CA ILE A 164 -5.74 0.94 15.56
C ILE A 164 -6.79 0.08 16.26
N LEU A 165 -7.92 -0.12 15.61
CA LEU A 165 -8.96 -1.04 16.07
C LEU A 165 -8.55 -2.46 15.70
N VAL A 166 -8.58 -3.34 16.69
CA VAL A 166 -8.30 -4.78 16.52
C VAL A 166 -9.56 -5.56 16.77
N LEU A 167 -9.96 -6.36 15.80
CA LEU A 167 -10.94 -7.43 15.99
C LEU A 167 -10.18 -8.69 16.41
N PRO A 168 -10.07 -9.00 17.71
CA PRO A 168 -9.23 -10.08 18.21
C PRO A 168 -9.88 -11.45 18.02
N MET A 169 -9.06 -12.51 17.95
CA MET A 169 -9.46 -13.88 18.25
C MET A 169 -9.41 -14.13 19.75
N GLU A 170 -9.91 -15.29 20.20
CA GLU A 170 -9.94 -15.65 21.61
C GLU A 170 -8.53 -15.69 22.24
N GLU A 171 -7.54 -16.14 21.47
CA GLU A 171 -6.15 -16.28 21.89
C GLU A 171 -5.33 -14.99 21.79
N TYR A 172 -5.94 -13.84 21.51
CA TYR A 172 -5.23 -12.55 21.41
C TYR A 172 -4.62 -12.14 22.75
N THR A 173 -3.33 -11.81 22.74
CA THR A 173 -2.53 -11.53 23.92
C THR A 173 -1.86 -10.16 23.88
N ASP A 174 -1.28 -9.72 25.00
CA ASP A 174 -0.44 -8.52 25.05
C ASP A 174 0.78 -8.63 24.10
N ARG A 175 1.33 -9.82 23.89
CA ARG A 175 2.41 -10.04 22.93
C ARG A 175 1.99 -9.68 21.50
N ASP A 176 0.77 -10.02 21.11
CA ASP A 176 0.24 -9.68 19.78
C ASP A 176 0.03 -8.17 19.67
N ARG A 177 -0.47 -7.56 20.73
CA ARG A 177 -0.62 -6.10 20.83
C ARG A 177 0.72 -5.37 20.74
N ASP A 178 1.74 -5.84 21.46
CA ASP A 178 3.09 -5.26 21.45
C ASP A 178 3.73 -5.38 20.06
N ARG A 179 3.53 -6.51 19.39
CA ARG A 179 3.99 -6.70 18.02
C ARG A 179 3.32 -5.72 17.06
N LEU A 180 2.00 -5.54 17.17
CA LEU A 180 1.25 -4.58 16.37
C LEU A 180 1.73 -3.15 16.61
N MET A 181 1.95 -2.77 17.88
CA MET A 181 2.50 -1.47 18.25
C MET A 181 3.92 -1.26 17.68
N HIS A 182 4.78 -2.26 17.79
CA HIS A 182 6.13 -2.22 17.22
C HIS A 182 6.09 -1.96 15.71
N ASN A 183 5.28 -2.72 14.96
CA ASN A 183 5.16 -2.57 13.51
C ASN A 183 4.61 -1.18 13.12
N ALA A 184 3.65 -0.65 13.89
CA ALA A 184 3.14 0.71 13.67
C ALA A 184 4.24 1.76 13.91
N ARG A 185 5.06 1.58 14.94
CA ARG A 185 6.17 2.48 15.28
C ARG A 185 7.34 2.43 14.30
N GLU A 186 7.52 1.33 13.57
CA GLU A 186 8.50 1.27 12.46
C GLU A 186 8.15 2.25 11.33
N LYS A 187 6.88 2.63 11.17
CA LYS A 187 6.39 3.49 10.09
C LYS A 187 5.95 4.88 10.55
N LEU A 188 5.40 4.98 11.74
CA LEU A 188 4.84 6.23 12.24
C LEU A 188 5.86 6.99 13.09
N PRO A 189 6.01 8.31 12.89
CA PRO A 189 6.94 9.12 13.68
C PRO A 189 6.52 9.19 15.15
N ARG A 190 7.49 9.49 16.03
CA ARG A 190 7.27 9.49 17.50
C ARG A 190 6.25 10.52 17.96
N ASN A 191 6.09 11.63 17.23
CA ASN A 191 5.14 12.69 17.52
C ASN A 191 3.69 12.36 17.12
N MET A 192 3.44 11.20 16.50
CA MET A 192 2.09 10.67 16.33
C MET A 192 1.74 9.78 17.52
N HIS A 193 0.64 10.12 18.20
CA HIS A 193 0.08 9.26 19.24
C HIS A 193 -0.62 8.06 18.59
N VAL A 194 -0.22 6.83 18.97
CA VAL A 194 -0.82 5.59 18.48
C VAL A 194 -1.48 4.87 19.64
N GLU A 195 -2.75 4.56 19.51
CA GLU A 195 -3.53 3.79 20.46
C GLU A 195 -4.07 2.51 19.81
N ILE A 196 -3.98 1.37 20.52
CA ILE A 196 -4.57 0.11 20.07
C ILE A 196 -5.79 -0.18 20.93
N ARG A 197 -6.94 -0.39 20.28
CA ARG A 197 -8.24 -0.66 20.91
C ARG A 197 -8.79 -2.00 20.42
N SER A 198 -8.99 -2.96 21.30
CA SER A 198 -9.74 -4.17 20.98
C SER A 198 -11.24 -3.85 20.88
N VAL A 199 -11.87 -4.33 19.82
CA VAL A 199 -13.29 -4.07 19.53
C VAL A 199 -13.99 -5.36 19.14
N THR A 200 -15.30 -5.40 19.30
CA THR A 200 -16.15 -6.52 18.89
C THR A 200 -16.65 -6.38 17.45
N ALA A 201 -16.58 -5.19 16.89
CA ALA A 201 -16.92 -4.91 15.49
C ALA A 201 -16.11 -3.72 14.95
N LEU A 202 -15.78 -3.78 13.67
CA LEU A 202 -15.14 -2.70 12.94
C LEU A 202 -16.18 -1.74 12.35
N GLU A 203 -15.76 -0.50 12.10
CA GLU A 203 -16.64 0.51 11.52
C GLU A 203 -16.93 0.21 10.05
N ARG A 204 -18.18 0.45 9.66
CA ARG A 204 -18.66 0.24 8.29
C ARG A 204 -19.14 1.54 7.68
N THR A 205 -18.94 1.68 6.38
CA THR A 205 -19.58 2.74 5.59
C THR A 205 -21.08 2.51 5.50
N ALA A 206 -21.84 3.54 5.12
CA ALA A 206 -23.27 3.42 4.85
C ALA A 206 -23.63 2.31 3.82
N ARG A 207 -22.68 1.96 2.95
CA ARG A 207 -22.80 0.86 1.96
C ARG A 207 -22.34 -0.50 2.51
N GLY A 208 -22.08 -0.63 3.82
CA GLY A 208 -21.67 -1.87 4.48
C GLY A 208 -20.21 -2.28 4.28
N LYS A 209 -19.39 -1.52 3.55
CA LYS A 209 -17.95 -1.80 3.40
C LYS A 209 -17.20 -1.46 4.68
N THR A 210 -16.19 -2.26 5.02
CA THR A 210 -15.24 -2.01 6.13
C THR A 210 -13.93 -1.48 5.52
N PRO A 211 -13.71 -0.15 5.47
CA PRO A 211 -12.45 0.42 4.99
C PRO A 211 -11.29 -0.02 5.88
N PHE A 212 -10.11 -0.14 5.31
CA PHE A 212 -8.91 -0.45 6.09
C PHE A 212 -8.42 0.77 6.87
N VAL A 213 -8.40 1.94 6.22
CA VAL A 213 -8.09 3.23 6.84
C VAL A 213 -9.32 4.15 6.80
N ILE A 214 -9.57 4.86 7.88
CA ILE A 214 -10.60 5.90 8.00
C ILE A 214 -9.93 7.19 8.46
N HIS A 215 -10.18 8.27 7.74
CA HIS A 215 -9.78 9.62 8.16
C HIS A 215 -10.99 10.34 8.75
N ARG A 216 -10.92 10.76 10.03
CA ARG A 216 -11.98 11.57 10.65
C ARG A 216 -12.00 12.98 10.06
N PRO A 217 -10.87 13.73 10.02
CA PRO A 217 -10.77 14.91 9.17
C PRO A 217 -10.51 14.47 7.73
N PRO A 218 -11.08 15.18 6.73
CA PRO A 218 -10.74 14.93 5.33
C PRO A 218 -9.23 15.04 5.08
N VAL A 219 -8.66 14.19 4.22
CA VAL A 219 -7.21 14.19 3.90
C VAL A 219 -6.72 15.57 3.47
N LYS A 220 -7.53 16.33 2.70
CA LYS A 220 -7.23 17.71 2.31
C LYS A 220 -7.05 18.65 3.51
N GLU A 221 -7.84 18.45 4.56
CA GLU A 221 -7.77 19.26 5.78
C GLU A 221 -6.51 18.88 6.59
N LEU A 222 -6.19 17.60 6.68
CA LEU A 222 -4.94 17.12 7.29
C LEU A 222 -3.72 17.73 6.60
N LEU A 223 -3.70 17.77 5.26
CA LEU A 223 -2.62 18.34 4.48
C LEU A 223 -2.55 19.87 4.58
N ASN A 224 -3.66 20.58 4.74
CA ASN A 224 -3.70 22.05 4.87
C ASN A 224 -3.24 22.51 6.24
N ASN A 225 -3.61 21.80 7.30
CA ASN A 225 -3.21 22.14 8.68
C ASN A 225 -1.69 22.05 8.89
N THR A 226 -0.99 21.24 8.11
CA THR A 226 0.47 21.13 8.17
C THR A 226 1.18 22.31 7.51
N ARG A 227 0.61 22.94 6.47
CA ARG A 227 1.17 24.14 5.83
C ARG A 227 1.06 25.39 6.72
N ALA A 228 0.07 25.44 7.60
CA ALA A 228 -0.12 26.56 8.52
C ALA A 228 0.91 26.58 9.68
N HIS A 229 1.52 25.43 10.02
CA HIS A 229 2.52 25.33 11.09
C HIS A 229 3.97 25.43 10.58
N GLY A 230 4.18 25.38 9.25
CA GLY A 230 5.51 25.48 8.62
C GLY A 230 5.97 26.92 8.28
N ASN A 231 5.14 27.93 8.53
CA ASN A 231 5.47 29.33 8.23
C ASN A 231 5.85 30.18 9.46
N ILE A 232 6.25 29.53 10.56
CA ILE A 232 6.79 30.20 11.75
C ILE A 232 8.18 29.61 12.03
N ALA A 233 9.16 30.03 11.27
CA ALA A 233 10.58 30.02 11.65
C ALA A 233 11.33 30.96 10.68
#